data_ae1070a8123a586e11a730dce5f1c9b5
#
_entry.id   ae1070a8123a586e11a730dce5f1c9b5
#
_cell.length_a   1.000
_cell.length_b   1.000
_cell.length_c   1.000
_cell.angle_alpha   90.00
_cell.angle_beta   90.00
_cell.angle_gamma   90.00
#
_symmetry.space_group_name_H-M   'P 1'
#
loop_
_entity.id
_entity.type
_entity.pdbx_description
1 polymer ?
#
loop_
_entity_poly.entity_id
_entity_poly.type
_entity_poly.pdbx_seq_one_letter_code
_entity_poly.pdbx_strand_id
1 'polypeptide(L)'
;SKEAGVGSTIAGHCTADTDHPIRQAQFGIFEVFMDTIVICTITSLTVLCSGVWTQEGLSSGQLALAAFQSVFGNFGAIFVAVTVFLFVFSTIISAGFFGQIQAEILFGRKFSKVWVYIYPLFICIACAFSNVTTMYMILDGFLAVVVILNMIGLVFMCKQVKDLQREYYNTPGMYYLADRAAKEAKKAAK
;
A
#
# COMPACT_ATOMS: atom_id res chain seq x y z
N SER A 1 -3.28 -5.93 -0.09
CA SER A 1 -1.83 -6.07 -0.17
C SER A 1 -1.19 -4.73 -0.49
N LYS A 2 -0.05 -4.45 0.12
CA LYS A 2 0.71 -3.24 -0.16
C LYS A 2 1.62 -3.47 -1.35
N GLU A 3 1.49 -2.60 -2.33
CA GLU A 3 2.27 -2.65 -3.56
C GLU A 3 3.62 -1.93 -3.36
N ALA A 4 4.37 -2.35 -2.32
CA ALA A 4 5.67 -1.77 -2.01
C ALA A 4 6.64 -1.98 -3.18
N GLY A 5 7.17 -0.90 -3.72
CA GLY A 5 8.08 -0.94 -4.87
C GLY A 5 7.40 -0.98 -6.25
N VAL A 6 6.09 -1.16 -6.33
CA VAL A 6 5.34 -1.08 -7.60
C VAL A 6 5.25 0.37 -8.10
N GLY A 7 5.13 1.32 -7.18
CA GLY A 7 5.05 2.75 -7.50
C GLY A 7 3.63 3.32 -7.55
N SER A 8 2.59 2.51 -7.44
CA SER A 8 1.19 2.93 -7.49
C SER A 8 0.81 3.85 -6.33
N THR A 9 1.26 3.54 -5.12
CA THR A 9 0.94 4.30 -3.89
C THR A 9 1.70 5.61 -3.77
N ILE A 10 2.73 5.86 -4.58
CA ILE A 10 3.51 7.10 -4.58
C ILE A 10 2.60 8.31 -4.79
N ALA A 11 1.60 8.20 -5.67
CA ALA A 11 0.64 9.27 -5.92
C ALA A 11 -0.06 9.76 -4.64
N GLY A 12 -0.43 8.85 -3.73
CA GLY A 12 -1.01 9.20 -2.43
C GLY A 12 -0.01 9.88 -1.49
N HIS A 13 1.21 9.34 -1.40
CA HIS A 13 2.23 9.91 -0.52
C HIS A 13 2.71 11.29 -0.97
N CYS A 14 2.69 11.58 -2.28
CA CYS A 14 3.08 12.89 -2.83
C CYS A 14 2.10 14.00 -2.48
N THR A 15 0.86 13.69 -2.08
CA THR A 15 -0.14 14.69 -1.68
C THR A 15 -0.10 15.04 -0.20
N ALA A 16 0.74 14.36 0.58
CA ALA A 16 0.85 14.61 2.01
C ALA A 16 1.49 15.98 2.28
N ASP A 17 0.86 16.77 3.16
CA ASP A 17 1.41 18.02 3.65
C ASP A 17 2.41 17.69 4.79
N THR A 18 3.70 17.84 4.50
CA THR A 18 4.77 17.49 5.43
C THR A 18 5.97 18.41 5.23
N ASP A 19 6.64 18.73 6.33
CA ASP A 19 7.82 19.63 6.33
C ASP A 19 9.00 19.04 5.55
N HIS A 20 9.12 17.71 5.45
CA HIS A 20 10.21 17.05 4.76
C HIS A 20 9.81 15.68 4.18
N PRO A 21 10.20 15.37 2.92
CA PRO A 21 9.81 14.10 2.25
C PRO A 21 10.20 12.84 3.03
N ILE A 22 11.30 12.83 3.77
CA ILE A 22 11.75 11.69 4.56
C ILE A 22 10.76 11.34 5.68
N ARG A 23 10.06 12.33 6.26
CA ARG A 23 9.00 12.05 7.26
C ARG A 23 7.90 11.19 6.65
N GLN A 24 7.43 11.54 5.48
CA GLN A 24 6.40 10.75 4.79
C GLN A 24 6.93 9.37 4.38
N ALA A 25 8.19 9.28 3.95
CA ALA A 25 8.81 8.00 3.63
C ALA A 25 8.87 7.05 4.85
N GLN A 26 9.12 7.57 6.05
CA GLN A 26 9.10 6.77 7.28
C GLN A 26 7.71 6.19 7.57
N PHE A 27 6.63 6.94 7.33
CA PHE A 27 5.27 6.42 7.43
C PHE A 27 5.01 5.32 6.41
N GLY A 28 5.47 5.46 5.18
CA GLY A 28 5.36 4.42 4.17
C GLY A 28 6.08 3.13 4.57
N ILE A 29 7.27 3.21 5.16
CA ILE A 29 8.01 2.05 5.69
C ILE A 29 7.22 1.38 6.82
N PHE A 30 6.71 2.15 7.78
CA PHE A 30 5.92 1.64 8.91
C PHE A 30 4.63 0.97 8.41
N GLU A 31 3.94 1.58 7.47
CA GLU A 31 2.71 1.06 6.87
C GLU A 31 2.94 -0.31 6.21
N VAL A 32 3.99 -0.43 5.38
CA VAL A 32 4.36 -1.70 4.73
C VAL A 32 4.75 -2.76 5.75
N PHE A 33 5.49 -2.40 6.79
CA PHE A 33 5.85 -3.31 7.87
C PHE A 33 4.60 -3.87 8.57
N MET A 34 3.68 -3.00 8.96
CA MET A 34 2.45 -3.40 9.66
C MET A 34 1.57 -4.29 8.78
N ASP A 35 1.38 -3.94 7.52
CA ASP A 35 0.55 -4.72 6.61
C ASP A 35 1.20 -6.07 6.25
N THR A 36 2.46 -6.06 5.82
CA THR A 36 3.11 -7.25 5.27
C THR A 36 3.65 -8.17 6.36
N ILE A 37 4.34 -7.63 7.37
CA ILE A 37 4.95 -8.47 8.41
C ILE A 37 3.93 -8.83 9.48
N VAL A 38 3.17 -7.86 10.00
CA VAL A 38 2.26 -8.15 11.12
C VAL A 38 0.96 -8.80 10.64
N ILE A 39 0.21 -8.12 9.78
CA ILE A 39 -1.14 -8.59 9.39
C ILE A 39 -1.08 -9.86 8.55
N CYS A 40 -0.21 -9.94 7.54
CA CYS A 40 -0.09 -11.14 6.72
C CYS A 40 0.43 -12.34 7.53
N THR A 41 1.36 -12.13 8.47
CA THR A 41 1.85 -13.22 9.34
C THR A 41 0.74 -13.74 10.25
N ILE A 42 -0.05 -12.85 10.88
CA ILE A 42 -1.19 -13.26 11.72
C ILE A 42 -2.19 -14.07 10.89
N THR A 43 -2.55 -13.60 9.70
CA THR A 43 -3.49 -14.29 8.81
C THR A 43 -2.95 -15.67 8.40
N SER A 44 -1.69 -15.74 7.99
CA SER A 44 -1.05 -17.00 7.59
C SER A 44 -0.97 -18.01 8.74
N LEU A 45 -0.59 -17.55 9.94
CA LEU A 45 -0.54 -18.41 11.14
C LEU A 45 -1.94 -18.89 11.52
N THR A 46 -2.96 -18.06 11.41
CA THR A 46 -4.36 -18.46 11.67
C THR A 46 -4.79 -19.57 10.73
N VAL A 47 -4.49 -19.46 9.43
CA VAL A 47 -4.79 -20.52 8.45
C VAL A 47 -4.02 -21.79 8.73
N LEU A 48 -2.72 -21.71 9.04
CA LEU A 48 -1.89 -22.88 9.33
C LEU A 48 -2.33 -23.58 10.62
N CYS A 49 -2.55 -22.84 11.70
CA CYS A 49 -2.94 -23.41 13.00
C CYS A 49 -4.36 -23.99 13.00
N SER A 50 -5.27 -23.46 12.17
CA SER A 50 -6.63 -24.00 12.06
C SER A 50 -6.70 -25.35 11.33
N GLY A 51 -5.65 -25.72 10.58
CA GLY A 51 -5.63 -26.95 9.77
C GLY A 51 -6.52 -26.90 8.52
N VAL A 52 -7.21 -25.80 8.26
CA VAL A 52 -8.16 -25.67 7.13
C VAL A 52 -7.46 -25.75 5.76
N TRP A 53 -6.17 -25.44 5.71
CA TRP A 53 -5.37 -25.53 4.49
C TRP A 53 -5.28 -26.95 3.89
N THR A 54 -5.61 -28.00 4.68
CA THR A 54 -5.63 -29.40 4.20
C THR A 54 -6.95 -29.77 3.52
N GLN A 55 -7.96 -28.92 3.56
CA GLN A 55 -9.27 -29.17 2.96
C GLN A 55 -9.23 -28.92 1.46
N GLU A 56 -9.59 -29.93 0.68
CA GLU A 56 -9.66 -29.82 -0.77
C GLU A 56 -10.88 -28.96 -1.19
N GLY A 57 -10.72 -28.20 -2.28
CA GLY A 57 -11.83 -27.43 -2.89
C GLY A 57 -12.01 -26.01 -2.36
N LEU A 58 -11.23 -25.54 -1.39
CA LEU A 58 -11.26 -24.16 -0.92
C LEU A 58 -10.39 -23.27 -1.81
N SER A 59 -10.95 -22.16 -2.30
CA SER A 59 -10.16 -21.12 -2.94
C SER A 59 -9.36 -20.33 -1.91
N SER A 60 -8.26 -19.68 -2.34
CA SER A 60 -7.39 -18.89 -1.45
C SER A 60 -8.14 -17.84 -0.64
N GLY A 61 -9.17 -17.21 -1.22
CA GLY A 61 -10.00 -16.24 -0.50
C GLY A 61 -10.90 -16.87 0.58
N GLN A 62 -11.28 -18.14 0.41
CA GLN A 62 -12.13 -18.87 1.35
C GLN A 62 -11.33 -19.46 2.52
N LEU A 63 -10.02 -19.66 2.38
CA LEU A 63 -9.19 -20.22 3.45
C LEU A 63 -9.21 -19.36 4.72
N ALA A 64 -9.06 -18.05 4.59
CA ALA A 64 -9.10 -17.15 5.74
C ALA A 64 -10.49 -17.18 6.42
N LEU A 65 -11.56 -17.13 5.63
CA LEU A 65 -12.93 -17.23 6.15
C LEU A 65 -13.14 -18.54 6.92
N ALA A 66 -12.77 -19.67 6.32
CA ALA A 66 -12.92 -20.98 6.93
C ALA A 66 -12.08 -21.14 8.20
N ALA A 67 -10.87 -20.57 8.23
CA ALA A 67 -10.00 -20.57 9.40
C ALA A 67 -10.61 -19.81 10.57
N PHE A 68 -11.11 -18.60 10.35
CA PHE A 68 -11.78 -17.84 11.41
C PHE A 68 -13.11 -18.48 11.84
N GLN A 69 -13.85 -19.06 10.91
CA GLN A 69 -15.10 -19.76 11.20
C GLN A 69 -14.86 -21.03 12.02
N SER A 70 -13.77 -21.77 11.79
CA SER A 70 -13.45 -22.97 12.56
C SER A 70 -13.18 -22.71 14.04
N VAL A 71 -12.65 -21.51 14.37
CA VAL A 71 -12.31 -21.11 15.75
C VAL A 71 -13.46 -20.36 16.42
N PHE A 72 -14.08 -19.41 15.73
CA PHE A 72 -15.06 -18.48 16.28
C PHE A 72 -16.50 -18.76 15.82
N GLY A 73 -16.73 -19.83 15.03
CA GLY A 73 -18.04 -20.15 14.51
C GLY A 73 -18.64 -19.05 13.62
N ASN A 74 -19.94 -18.85 13.70
CA ASN A 74 -20.63 -17.84 12.90
C ASN A 74 -20.17 -16.41 13.15
N PHE A 75 -19.70 -16.09 14.36
CA PHE A 75 -19.15 -14.77 14.67
C PHE A 75 -17.89 -14.51 13.84
N GLY A 76 -17.00 -15.50 13.71
CA GLY A 76 -15.80 -15.39 12.87
C GLY A 76 -16.12 -15.14 11.40
N ALA A 77 -17.14 -15.81 10.88
CA ALA A 77 -17.59 -15.60 9.50
C ALA A 77 -18.12 -14.18 9.25
N ILE A 78 -18.94 -13.66 10.16
CA ILE A 78 -19.49 -12.29 10.08
C ILE A 78 -18.35 -11.27 10.21
N PHE A 79 -17.43 -11.47 11.14
CA PHE A 79 -16.29 -10.58 11.35
C PHE A 79 -15.42 -10.48 10.09
N VAL A 80 -15.06 -11.62 9.48
CA VAL A 80 -14.27 -11.64 8.23
C VAL A 80 -15.05 -10.98 7.09
N ALA A 81 -16.34 -11.26 6.94
CA ALA A 81 -17.16 -10.65 5.89
C ALA A 81 -17.21 -9.12 6.00
N VAL A 82 -17.40 -8.57 7.20
CA VAL A 82 -17.39 -7.13 7.45
C VAL A 82 -16.01 -6.53 7.19
N THR A 83 -14.95 -7.20 7.64
CA THR A 83 -13.57 -6.74 7.44
C THR A 83 -13.21 -6.71 5.95
N VAL A 84 -13.54 -7.77 5.20
CA VAL A 84 -13.30 -7.81 3.75
C VAL A 84 -14.10 -6.73 3.04
N PHE A 85 -15.36 -6.52 3.41
CA PHE A 85 -16.16 -5.43 2.85
C PHE A 85 -15.50 -4.06 3.04
N LEU A 86 -15.03 -3.76 4.25
CA LEU A 86 -14.35 -2.50 4.56
C LEU A 86 -13.04 -2.35 3.79
N PHE A 87 -12.26 -3.43 3.67
CA PHE A 87 -11.01 -3.41 2.90
C PHE A 87 -11.26 -3.19 1.40
N VAL A 88 -12.23 -3.88 0.81
CA VAL A 88 -12.57 -3.70 -0.60
C VAL A 88 -13.08 -2.27 -0.84
N PHE A 89 -13.93 -1.77 0.03
CA PHE A 89 -14.47 -0.42 -0.08
C PHE A 89 -13.36 0.65 0.00
N SER A 90 -12.46 0.55 0.99
CA SER A 90 -11.32 1.46 1.11
C SER A 90 -10.36 1.37 -0.07
N THR A 91 -10.11 0.16 -0.59
CA THR A 91 -9.24 -0.07 -1.74
C THR A 91 -9.80 0.57 -3.01
N ILE A 92 -11.11 0.44 -3.24
CA ILE A 92 -11.76 1.07 -4.40
C ILE A 92 -11.62 2.60 -4.35
N ILE A 93 -11.85 3.20 -3.18
CA ILE A 93 -11.70 4.65 -3.00
C ILE A 93 -10.25 5.08 -3.24
N SER A 94 -9.29 4.39 -2.62
CA SER A 94 -7.88 4.73 -2.73
C SER A 94 -7.35 4.58 -4.15
N ALA A 95 -7.69 3.49 -4.83
CA ALA A 95 -7.28 3.26 -6.23
C ALA A 95 -7.91 4.28 -7.19
N GLY A 96 -9.17 4.65 -6.95
CA GLY A 96 -9.83 5.74 -7.69
C GLY A 96 -9.10 7.08 -7.52
N PHE A 97 -8.71 7.41 -6.30
CA PHE A 97 -7.96 8.62 -5.97
C PHE A 97 -6.57 8.63 -6.62
N PHE A 98 -5.82 7.53 -6.52
CA PHE A 98 -4.51 7.41 -7.18
C PHE A 98 -4.62 7.55 -8.69
N GLY A 99 -5.61 6.90 -9.30
CA GLY A 99 -5.88 7.03 -10.73
C GLY A 99 -6.27 8.45 -11.12
N GLN A 100 -7.00 9.16 -10.27
CA GLN A 100 -7.37 10.56 -10.51
C GLN A 100 -6.15 11.49 -10.53
N ILE A 101 -5.20 11.32 -9.61
CA ILE A 101 -3.96 12.09 -9.56
C ILE A 101 -3.11 11.81 -10.81
N GLN A 102 -2.97 10.54 -11.19
CA GLN A 102 -2.22 10.16 -12.38
C GLN A 102 -2.87 10.70 -13.66
N ALA A 103 -4.19 10.64 -13.74
CA ALA A 103 -4.94 11.22 -14.85
C ALA A 103 -4.79 12.76 -14.93
N GLU A 104 -4.67 13.44 -13.80
CA GLU A 104 -4.41 14.88 -13.77
C GLU A 104 -3.02 15.20 -14.31
N ILE A 105 -2.01 14.43 -13.94
CA ILE A 105 -0.62 14.60 -14.40
C ILE A 105 -0.50 14.35 -15.91
N LEU A 106 -1.15 13.30 -16.43
CA LEU A 106 -1.00 12.89 -17.83
C LEU A 106 -1.89 13.68 -18.79
N PHE A 107 -3.14 13.93 -18.41
CA PHE A 107 -4.17 14.48 -19.31
C PHE A 107 -4.75 15.81 -18.84
N GLY A 108 -4.29 16.29 -17.68
CA GLY A 108 -4.70 17.55 -17.10
C GLY A 108 -6.01 17.51 -16.31
N ARG A 109 -6.30 18.64 -15.66
CA ARG A 109 -7.37 18.79 -14.65
C ARG A 109 -8.78 18.51 -15.16
N LYS A 110 -9.04 18.73 -16.45
CA LYS A 110 -10.37 18.46 -17.02
C LYS A 110 -10.65 16.96 -17.09
N PHE A 111 -9.67 16.17 -17.52
CA PHE A 111 -9.78 14.73 -17.61
C PHE A 111 -9.85 14.05 -16.23
N SER A 112 -9.11 14.55 -15.26
CA SER A 112 -9.15 14.09 -13.86
C SER A 112 -10.58 14.14 -13.28
N LYS A 113 -11.38 15.15 -13.60
CA LYS A 113 -12.79 15.24 -13.18
C LYS A 113 -13.67 14.17 -13.84
N VAL A 114 -13.40 13.85 -15.09
CA VAL A 114 -14.14 12.80 -15.83
C VAL A 114 -13.75 11.42 -15.34
N TRP A 115 -12.51 11.21 -14.88
CA TRP A 115 -12.01 9.97 -14.32
C TRP A 115 -12.87 9.44 -13.17
N VAL A 116 -13.38 10.31 -12.32
CA VAL A 116 -14.25 9.95 -11.18
C VAL A 116 -15.50 9.19 -11.62
N TYR A 117 -15.99 9.43 -12.82
CA TYR A 117 -17.17 8.74 -13.39
C TYR A 117 -16.76 7.50 -14.21
N ILE A 118 -15.64 7.57 -14.92
CA ILE A 118 -15.12 6.48 -15.76
C ILE A 118 -14.67 5.30 -14.89
N TYR A 119 -13.97 5.55 -13.79
CA TYR A 119 -13.39 4.51 -12.95
C TYR A 119 -14.44 3.54 -12.34
N PRO A 120 -15.52 4.00 -11.72
CA PRO A 120 -16.59 3.10 -11.24
C PRO A 120 -17.25 2.30 -12.37
N LEU A 121 -17.40 2.90 -13.56
CA LEU A 121 -17.93 2.19 -14.72
C LEU A 121 -17.05 1.01 -15.13
N PHE A 122 -15.72 1.21 -15.15
CA PHE A 122 -14.77 0.11 -15.39
C PHE A 122 -14.86 -0.99 -14.36
N ILE A 123 -15.05 -0.65 -13.07
CA ILE A 123 -15.25 -1.65 -12.01
C ILE A 123 -16.51 -2.45 -12.26
N CYS A 124 -17.62 -1.80 -12.58
CA CYS A 124 -18.89 -2.48 -12.90
C CYS A 124 -18.74 -3.42 -14.09
N ILE A 125 -18.04 -3.01 -15.15
CA ILE A 125 -17.76 -3.84 -16.31
C ILE A 125 -16.88 -5.03 -15.90
N ALA A 126 -15.82 -4.81 -15.13
CA ALA A 126 -14.93 -5.86 -14.66
C ALA A 126 -15.67 -6.91 -13.80
N CYS A 127 -16.60 -6.48 -12.96
CA CYS A 127 -17.45 -7.39 -12.18
C CYS A 127 -18.40 -8.25 -13.03
N ALA A 128 -18.71 -7.84 -14.25
CA ALA A 128 -19.53 -8.63 -15.18
C ALA A 128 -18.74 -9.81 -15.80
N PHE A 129 -17.43 -9.79 -15.78
CA PHE A 129 -16.61 -10.90 -16.25
C PHE A 129 -16.58 -12.01 -15.19
N SER A 130 -17.00 -13.21 -15.58
CA SER A 130 -17.11 -14.36 -14.67
C SER A 130 -15.78 -15.04 -14.33
N ASN A 131 -14.72 -14.76 -15.09
CA ASN A 131 -13.43 -15.44 -14.93
C ASN A 131 -12.40 -14.56 -14.22
N VAL A 132 -12.38 -14.67 -12.88
CA VAL A 132 -11.48 -13.92 -12.00
C VAL A 132 -10.00 -14.22 -12.29
N THR A 133 -9.66 -15.47 -12.62
CA THR A 133 -8.27 -15.88 -12.91
C THR A 133 -7.72 -15.15 -14.14
N THR A 134 -8.51 -15.04 -15.21
CA THR A 134 -8.08 -14.32 -16.42
C THR A 134 -7.88 -12.83 -16.13
N MET A 135 -8.73 -12.24 -15.29
CA MET A 135 -8.59 -10.84 -14.87
C MET A 135 -7.28 -10.61 -14.12
N TYR A 136 -6.93 -11.49 -13.19
CA TYR A 136 -5.66 -11.41 -12.46
C TYR A 136 -4.45 -11.56 -13.39
N MET A 137 -4.48 -12.48 -14.34
CA MET A 137 -3.38 -12.64 -15.32
C MET A 137 -3.14 -11.37 -16.16
N ILE A 138 -4.21 -10.72 -16.60
CA ILE A 138 -4.12 -9.47 -17.34
C ILE A 138 -3.54 -8.35 -16.43
N LEU A 139 -4.05 -8.24 -15.20
CA LEU A 139 -3.59 -7.26 -14.22
C LEU A 139 -2.11 -7.44 -13.92
N ASP A 140 -1.66 -8.67 -13.66
CA ASP A 140 -0.27 -8.99 -13.35
C ASP A 140 0.68 -8.64 -14.52
N GLY A 141 0.22 -8.83 -15.77
CA GLY A 141 0.96 -8.42 -16.95
C GLY A 141 1.19 -6.90 -17.00
N PHE A 142 0.17 -6.10 -16.72
CA PHE A 142 0.31 -4.64 -16.62
C PHE A 142 1.17 -4.21 -15.44
N LEU A 143 0.99 -4.83 -14.28
CA LEU A 143 1.80 -4.56 -13.09
C LEU A 143 3.28 -4.84 -13.33
N ALA A 144 3.63 -5.91 -14.04
CA ALA A 144 5.02 -6.21 -14.36
C ALA A 144 5.71 -5.08 -15.14
N VAL A 145 5.02 -4.48 -16.11
CA VAL A 145 5.54 -3.33 -16.87
C VAL A 145 5.74 -2.11 -15.95
N VAL A 146 4.75 -1.82 -15.10
CA VAL A 146 4.82 -0.69 -14.16
C VAL A 146 5.97 -0.86 -13.18
N VAL A 147 6.17 -2.07 -12.64
CA VAL A 147 7.28 -2.38 -11.71
C VAL A 147 8.63 -2.15 -12.36
N ILE A 148 8.83 -2.63 -13.60
CA ILE A 148 10.10 -2.45 -14.32
C ILE A 148 10.41 -0.96 -14.49
N LEU A 149 9.44 -0.18 -14.95
CA LEU A 149 9.62 1.26 -15.14
C LEU A 149 9.90 1.98 -13.83
N ASN A 150 9.20 1.62 -12.75
CA ASN A 150 9.41 2.19 -11.44
C ASN A 150 10.79 1.84 -10.87
N MET A 151 11.26 0.60 -11.03
CA MET A 151 12.58 0.17 -10.60
C MET A 151 13.70 0.95 -11.30
N ILE A 152 13.56 1.19 -12.60
CA ILE A 152 14.49 2.02 -13.36
C ILE A 152 14.51 3.44 -12.77
N GLY A 153 13.36 4.04 -12.55
CA GLY A 153 13.25 5.37 -11.92
C GLY A 153 13.91 5.45 -10.54
N LEU A 154 13.69 4.44 -9.68
CA LEU A 154 14.30 4.37 -8.35
C LEU A 154 15.83 4.30 -8.39
N VAL A 155 16.41 3.57 -9.35
CA VAL A 155 17.86 3.51 -9.52
C VAL A 155 18.42 4.89 -9.86
N PHE A 156 17.79 5.63 -10.78
CA PHE A 156 18.22 7.00 -11.12
C PHE A 156 18.07 7.97 -9.95
N MET A 157 17.06 7.82 -9.12
CA MET A 157 16.78 8.68 -7.97
C MET A 157 17.58 8.31 -6.70
N CYS A 158 18.32 7.21 -6.70
CA CYS A 158 19.02 6.69 -5.51
C CYS A 158 19.97 7.70 -4.87
N LYS A 159 20.69 8.50 -5.68
CA LYS A 159 21.57 9.56 -5.17
C LYS A 159 20.77 10.65 -4.46
N GLN A 160 19.67 11.10 -5.08
CA GLN A 160 18.80 12.15 -4.56
C GLN A 160 18.19 11.76 -3.21
N VAL A 161 17.75 10.50 -3.10
CA VAL A 161 17.19 9.95 -1.85
C VAL A 161 18.26 9.95 -0.73
N LYS A 162 19.51 9.55 -1.04
CA LYS A 162 20.61 9.59 -0.08
C LYS A 162 20.94 11.01 0.39
N ASP A 163 20.89 11.97 -0.51
CA ASP A 163 21.18 13.37 -0.17
C ASP A 163 20.08 13.96 0.72
N LEU A 164 18.81 13.72 0.40
CA LEU A 164 17.66 14.09 1.24
C LEU A 164 17.70 13.41 2.62
N GLN A 165 18.11 12.13 2.67
CA GLN A 165 18.27 11.42 3.93
C GLN A 165 19.35 12.03 4.79
N ARG A 166 20.49 12.38 4.21
CA ARG A 166 21.59 13.07 4.93
C ARG A 166 21.16 14.44 5.44
N GLU A 167 20.44 15.19 4.64
CA GLU A 167 19.88 16.47 5.03
C GLU A 167 18.96 16.32 6.25
N TYR A 168 18.00 15.42 6.19
CA TYR A 168 17.02 15.18 7.27
C TYR A 168 17.68 14.80 8.59
N TYR A 169 18.61 13.84 8.56
CA TYR A 169 19.23 13.32 9.80
C TYR A 169 20.31 14.23 10.38
N ASN A 170 20.91 15.11 9.59
CA ASN A 170 22.00 15.97 10.05
C ASN A 170 21.54 17.41 10.36
N THR A 171 20.37 17.83 9.89
CA THR A 171 19.89 19.19 10.11
C THR A 171 19.20 19.32 11.47
N PRO A 172 19.70 20.19 12.36
CA PRO A 172 19.01 20.50 13.62
C PRO A 172 17.60 21.05 13.36
N GLY A 173 16.63 20.60 14.16
CA GLY A 173 15.22 20.96 14.02
C GLY A 173 14.39 19.98 13.18
N MET A 174 15.02 19.12 12.37
CA MET A 174 14.32 18.11 11.57
C MET A 174 14.24 16.74 12.26
N TYR A 175 15.32 16.36 12.95
CA TYR A 175 15.41 15.07 13.61
C TYR A 175 15.93 15.20 15.03
N TYR A 176 15.29 14.55 16.02
CA TYR A 176 15.58 14.73 17.44
C TYR A 176 17.01 14.36 17.86
N LEU A 177 17.66 13.40 17.22
CA LEU A 177 19.05 13.05 17.51
C LEU A 177 20.02 14.12 17.00
N ALA A 178 19.72 14.78 15.89
CA ALA A 178 20.50 15.92 15.40
C ALA A 178 20.40 17.10 16.39
N ASP A 179 19.21 17.35 16.94
CA ASP A 179 19.00 18.35 17.99
C ASP A 179 19.80 18.05 19.27
N ARG A 180 19.83 16.77 19.66
CA ARG A 180 20.60 16.33 20.82
C ARG A 180 22.10 16.51 20.60
N ALA A 181 22.61 16.07 19.47
CA ALA A 181 24.01 16.26 19.09
C ALA A 181 24.40 17.74 19.02
N ALA A 182 23.54 18.60 18.46
CA ALA A 182 23.78 20.04 18.42
C ALA A 182 23.78 20.67 19.83
N LYS A 183 22.93 20.21 20.76
CA LYS A 183 22.93 20.65 22.16
C LYS A 183 24.16 20.19 22.92
N GLU A 184 24.61 18.97 22.71
CA GLU A 184 25.83 18.42 23.32
C GLU A 184 27.09 19.16 22.83
N ALA A 185 27.18 19.43 21.51
CA ALA A 185 28.28 20.22 20.94
C ALA A 185 28.33 21.64 21.51
N LYS A 186 27.17 22.31 21.70
CA LYS A 186 27.11 23.63 22.34
C LYS A 186 27.50 23.62 23.82
N LYS A 187 27.30 22.51 24.53
CA LYS A 187 27.75 22.35 25.92
C LYS A 187 29.23 22.10 26.03
N ALA A 188 29.81 21.38 25.08
CA ALA A 188 31.26 21.11 25.04
C ALA A 188 32.11 22.32 24.64
N ALA A 189 31.49 23.29 23.95
CA ALA A 189 32.13 24.54 23.52
C ALA A 189 32.06 25.68 24.55
N LYS A 190 31.39 25.46 25.70
CA LYS A 190 31.34 26.35 26.86
C LYS A 190 32.26 25.86 27.97
#